data_2ec576380261a2f5fdcb3db2c9b68666
#
_entry.id   2ec576380261a2f5fdcb3db2c9b68666
#
_cell.length_a   1.000
_cell.length_b   1.000
_cell.length_c   1.000
_cell.angle_alpha   90.00
_cell.angle_beta   90.00
_cell.angle_gamma   90.00
#
_symmetry.space_group_name_H-M   'P 1'
#
loop_
_entity.id
_entity.type
_entity.pdbx_description
1 polymer ?
#
loop_
_entity_poly.entity_id
_entity_poly.type
_entity_poly.pdbx_seq_one_letter_code
_entity_poly.pdbx_strand_id
1 'polypeptide(L)'
;YKIISGYRRTKIYLSYLITCIIEGLMCLFTYMFIILIFGLFFLEPSSLSTIEILKISIEVILLTISFTSLFTLLAVLFADKTLTVVISTIIVFGLSVLSFLMLEHLKEPEYINQNVISDNGPVLEITKNPKYLTGTKRKVYEVTNDILPSSIAWRISDLSVIDRNNVMYYMIIFTLICNLIGISILNKKQLR
;
A
#
# COMPACT_ATOMS: atom_id res chain seq x y z
N TYR A 1 26.45 -8.20 19.28
CA TYR A 1 27.77 -8.67 18.79
C TYR A 1 28.33 -7.80 17.65
N LYS A 2 27.57 -7.48 16.56
CA LYS A 2 28.08 -6.68 15.42
C LYS A 2 28.50 -5.24 15.77
N ILE A 3 27.90 -4.63 16.78
CA ILE A 3 28.27 -3.28 17.24
C ILE A 3 29.55 -3.30 18.08
N ILE A 4 29.72 -4.35 18.86
CA ILE A 4 30.97 -4.58 19.63
C ILE A 4 32.16 -4.73 18.66
N SER A 5 31.93 -5.23 17.45
CA SER A 5 32.93 -5.38 16.38
C SER A 5 33.26 -4.09 15.60
N GLY A 6 32.75 -2.91 16.04
CA GLY A 6 33.08 -1.61 15.44
C GLY A 6 32.30 -1.23 14.17
N TYR A 7 31.27 -1.99 13.80
CA TYR A 7 30.45 -1.65 12.63
C TYR A 7 29.56 -0.43 12.91
N ARG A 8 29.48 0.49 11.94
CA ARG A 8 28.56 1.64 12.01
C ARG A 8 27.10 1.15 12.01
N ARG A 9 26.28 1.72 12.88
CA ARG A 9 24.85 1.37 13.06
C ARG A 9 24.07 1.44 11.75
N THR A 10 24.33 2.46 10.93
CA THR A 10 23.73 2.61 9.61
C THR A 10 24.02 1.41 8.70
N LYS A 11 25.25 0.86 8.71
CA LYS A 11 25.58 -0.33 7.92
C LYS A 11 24.81 -1.57 8.40
N ILE A 12 24.58 -1.69 9.70
CA ILE A 12 23.79 -2.78 10.28
C ILE A 12 22.34 -2.67 9.83
N TYR A 13 21.74 -1.47 9.90
CA TYR A 13 20.39 -1.22 9.42
C TYR A 13 20.22 -1.58 7.93
N LEU A 14 21.10 -1.04 7.08
CA LEU A 14 21.06 -1.28 5.64
C LEU A 14 21.26 -2.77 5.29
N SER A 15 22.15 -3.46 5.97
CA SER A 15 22.33 -4.92 5.78
C SER A 15 21.04 -5.67 6.10
N TYR A 16 20.37 -5.31 7.20
CA TYR A 16 19.10 -5.93 7.58
C TYR A 16 18.00 -5.64 6.55
N LEU A 17 17.87 -4.38 6.15
CA LEU A 17 16.91 -3.94 5.14
C LEU A 17 17.09 -4.69 3.83
N ILE A 18 18.34 -4.78 3.33
CA ILE A 18 18.64 -5.47 2.07
C ILE A 18 18.26 -6.95 2.16
N THR A 19 18.60 -7.62 3.27
CA THR A 19 18.23 -9.02 3.48
C THR A 19 16.73 -9.20 3.45
N CYS A 20 15.97 -8.36 4.18
CA CYS A 20 14.51 -8.41 4.19
C CYS A 20 13.89 -8.11 2.81
N ILE A 21 14.47 -7.18 2.04
CA ILE A 21 14.00 -6.89 0.67
C ILE A 21 14.22 -8.11 -0.23
N ILE A 22 15.39 -8.75 -0.16
CA ILE A 22 15.68 -9.96 -0.95
C ILE A 22 14.68 -11.07 -0.60
N GLU A 23 14.45 -11.33 0.69
CA GLU A 23 13.48 -12.32 1.16
C GLU A 23 12.06 -11.99 0.67
N GLY A 24 11.62 -10.75 0.79
CA GLY A 24 10.32 -10.29 0.32
C GLY A 24 10.15 -10.45 -1.20
N LEU A 25 11.16 -10.10 -1.98
CA LEU A 25 11.15 -10.28 -3.42
C LEU A 25 11.16 -11.75 -3.83
N MET A 26 11.91 -12.61 -3.14
CA MET A 26 11.89 -14.06 -3.38
C MET A 26 10.48 -14.63 -3.15
N CYS A 27 9.81 -14.26 -2.06
CA CYS A 27 8.44 -14.65 -1.81
C CYS A 27 7.49 -14.14 -2.91
N LEU A 28 7.62 -12.88 -3.33
CA LEU A 28 6.83 -12.30 -4.41
C LEU A 28 7.02 -13.06 -5.72
N PHE A 29 8.25 -13.30 -6.15
CA PHE A 29 8.53 -14.03 -7.38
C PHE A 29 8.02 -15.47 -7.34
N THR A 30 8.14 -16.15 -6.21
CA THR A 30 7.57 -17.50 -6.03
C THR A 30 6.03 -17.45 -6.19
N TYR A 31 5.38 -16.48 -5.58
CA TYR A 31 3.93 -16.29 -5.71
C TYR A 31 3.51 -15.98 -7.15
N MET A 32 4.21 -15.05 -7.83
CA MET A 32 3.97 -14.72 -9.23
C MET A 32 4.16 -15.93 -10.15
N PHE A 33 5.19 -16.75 -9.91
CA PHE A 33 5.45 -17.96 -10.67
C PHE A 33 4.31 -18.98 -10.53
N ILE A 34 3.81 -19.17 -9.31
CA ILE A 34 2.66 -20.06 -9.05
C ILE A 34 1.42 -19.55 -9.79
N ILE A 35 1.10 -18.27 -9.69
CA ILE A 35 -0.05 -17.67 -10.39
C ILE A 35 0.11 -17.82 -11.90
N LEU A 36 1.31 -17.64 -12.45
CA LEU A 36 1.54 -17.76 -13.88
C LEU A 36 1.27 -19.20 -14.36
N ILE A 37 1.76 -20.22 -13.63
CA ILE A 37 1.50 -21.63 -13.97
C ILE A 37 0.00 -21.91 -13.92
N PHE A 38 -0.66 -21.60 -12.81
CA PHE A 38 -2.10 -21.85 -12.69
C PHE A 38 -2.91 -21.01 -13.68
N GLY A 39 -2.50 -19.77 -13.93
CA GLY A 39 -3.14 -18.88 -14.90
C GLY A 39 -3.13 -19.43 -16.32
N LEU A 40 -2.02 -20.00 -16.76
CA LEU A 40 -1.91 -20.61 -18.08
C LEU A 40 -2.83 -21.81 -18.28
N PHE A 41 -3.16 -22.55 -17.22
CA PHE A 41 -4.00 -23.75 -17.32
C PHE A 41 -5.48 -23.51 -17.05
N PHE A 42 -5.83 -22.49 -16.25
CA PHE A 42 -7.18 -22.33 -15.71
C PHE A 42 -7.83 -20.97 -16.01
N LEU A 43 -7.05 -19.97 -16.44
CA LEU A 43 -7.58 -18.63 -16.70
C LEU A 43 -7.61 -18.32 -18.20
N GLU A 44 -8.61 -17.56 -18.61
CA GLU A 44 -8.65 -16.98 -19.95
C GLU A 44 -7.56 -15.91 -20.13
N PRO A 45 -7.07 -15.67 -21.36
CA PRO A 45 -6.10 -14.62 -21.63
C PRO A 45 -6.59 -13.27 -21.12
N SER A 46 -5.72 -12.56 -20.38
CA SER A 46 -6.05 -11.25 -19.86
C SER A 46 -6.28 -10.26 -21.02
N SER A 47 -7.27 -9.38 -20.85
CA SER A 47 -7.54 -8.28 -21.79
C SER A 47 -6.53 -7.12 -21.66
N LEU A 48 -5.63 -7.19 -20.69
CA LEU A 48 -4.62 -6.16 -20.44
C LEU A 48 -3.51 -6.17 -21.48
N SER A 49 -3.06 -4.99 -21.88
CA SER A 49 -1.90 -4.85 -22.74
C SER A 49 -0.61 -5.26 -22.01
N THR A 50 0.40 -5.69 -22.78
CA THR A 50 1.71 -6.06 -22.22
C THR A 50 2.35 -4.93 -21.41
N ILE A 51 2.13 -3.68 -21.83
CA ILE A 51 2.64 -2.49 -21.14
C ILE A 51 1.97 -2.31 -19.78
N GLU A 52 0.67 -2.55 -19.68
CA GLU A 52 -0.06 -2.48 -18.40
C GLU A 52 0.39 -3.57 -17.45
N ILE A 53 0.59 -4.79 -17.93
CA ILE A 53 1.10 -5.90 -17.12
C ILE A 53 2.50 -5.55 -16.57
N LEU A 54 3.39 -5.00 -17.40
CA LEU A 54 4.72 -4.58 -16.97
C LEU A 54 4.64 -3.47 -15.91
N LYS A 55 3.77 -2.47 -16.11
CA LYS A 55 3.56 -1.38 -15.15
C LYS A 55 3.07 -1.90 -13.80
N ILE A 56 2.06 -2.77 -13.80
CA ILE A 56 1.55 -3.41 -12.57
C ILE A 56 2.65 -4.21 -11.88
N SER A 57 3.46 -4.96 -12.63
CA SER A 57 4.55 -5.76 -12.06
C SER A 57 5.58 -4.87 -11.33
N ILE A 58 5.96 -3.74 -11.92
CA ILE A 58 6.86 -2.77 -11.29
C ILE A 58 6.21 -2.16 -10.03
N GLU A 59 4.93 -1.81 -10.09
CA GLU A 59 4.18 -1.28 -8.95
C GLU A 59 4.15 -2.29 -7.78
N VAL A 60 3.91 -3.56 -8.04
CA VAL A 60 3.90 -4.62 -7.02
C VAL A 60 5.29 -4.84 -6.41
N ILE A 61 6.37 -4.76 -7.19
CA ILE A 61 7.74 -4.81 -6.68
C ILE A 61 8.01 -3.63 -5.75
N LEU A 62 7.67 -2.40 -6.15
CA LEU A 62 7.84 -1.21 -5.32
C LEU A 62 7.00 -1.27 -4.05
N LEU A 63 5.78 -1.80 -4.14
CA LEU A 63 4.90 -2.02 -3.00
C LEU A 63 5.52 -2.99 -1.99
N THR A 64 6.10 -4.09 -2.47
CA THR A 64 6.82 -5.05 -1.62
C THR A 64 7.98 -4.40 -0.89
N ILE A 65 8.78 -3.57 -1.59
CA ILE A 65 9.89 -2.81 -1.00
C ILE A 65 9.38 -1.82 0.06
N SER A 66 8.25 -1.14 -0.21
CA SER A 66 7.65 -0.18 0.72
C SER A 66 7.18 -0.84 2.01
N PHE A 67 6.47 -1.97 1.93
CA PHE A 67 6.06 -2.73 3.11
C PHE A 67 7.25 -3.30 3.86
N THR A 68 8.26 -3.84 3.16
CA THR A 68 9.48 -4.34 3.79
C THR A 68 10.20 -3.23 4.56
N SER A 69 10.26 -2.02 4.02
CA SER A 69 10.84 -0.86 4.70
C SER A 69 10.05 -0.47 5.96
N LEU A 70 8.71 -0.52 5.89
CA LEU A 70 7.83 -0.30 7.04
C LEU A 70 8.08 -1.34 8.14
N PHE A 71 8.12 -2.63 7.79
CA PHE A 71 8.38 -3.70 8.77
C PHE A 71 9.76 -3.61 9.38
N THR A 72 10.78 -3.24 8.58
CA THR A 72 12.14 -3.02 9.09
C THR A 72 12.18 -1.86 10.08
N LEU A 73 11.46 -0.76 9.81
CA LEU A 73 11.29 0.35 10.74
C LEU A 73 10.65 -0.10 12.05
N LEU A 74 9.55 -0.87 11.99
CA LEU A 74 8.87 -1.38 13.17
C LEU A 74 9.76 -2.34 13.98
N ALA A 75 10.54 -3.19 13.30
CA ALA A 75 11.50 -4.07 13.95
C ALA A 75 12.61 -3.31 14.70
N VAL A 76 12.99 -2.14 14.22
CA VAL A 76 13.95 -1.27 14.94
C VAL A 76 13.30 -0.54 16.11
N LEU A 77 12.02 -0.18 16.00
CA LEU A 77 11.27 0.47 17.10
C LEU A 77 11.11 -0.46 18.30
N PHE A 78 10.71 -1.69 18.06
CA PHE A 78 10.42 -2.68 19.11
C PHE A 78 11.62 -3.62 19.29
N ALA A 79 12.05 -3.81 20.55
CA ALA A 79 13.17 -4.70 20.88
C ALA A 79 12.75 -6.19 20.92
N ASP A 80 11.49 -6.45 21.24
CA ASP A 80 10.92 -7.79 21.36
C ASP A 80 10.37 -8.25 20.01
N LYS A 81 10.80 -9.43 19.58
CA LYS A 81 10.36 -10.03 18.30
C LYS A 81 8.87 -10.32 18.27
N THR A 82 8.34 -10.88 19.35
CA THR A 82 6.90 -11.23 19.45
C THR A 82 6.05 -9.98 19.38
N LEU A 83 6.42 -8.96 20.15
CA LEU A 83 5.73 -7.66 20.15
C LEU A 83 5.79 -7.00 18.75
N THR A 84 6.95 -7.07 18.07
CA THR A 84 7.11 -6.55 16.71
C THR A 84 6.13 -7.21 15.75
N VAL A 85 6.03 -8.54 15.76
CA VAL A 85 5.11 -9.27 14.86
C VAL A 85 3.66 -8.89 15.14
N VAL A 86 3.24 -8.91 16.41
CA VAL A 86 1.85 -8.59 16.79
C VAL A 86 1.48 -7.16 16.37
N ILE A 87 2.32 -6.18 16.72
CA ILE A 87 2.06 -4.77 16.39
C ILE A 87 2.09 -4.56 14.87
N SER A 88 3.03 -5.16 14.15
CA SER A 88 3.11 -5.05 12.69
C SER A 88 1.84 -5.60 12.02
N THR A 89 1.33 -6.74 12.51
CA THR A 89 0.10 -7.33 11.99
C THR A 89 -1.11 -6.42 12.24
N ILE A 90 -1.24 -5.86 13.46
CA ILE A 90 -2.33 -4.95 13.80
C ILE A 90 -2.25 -3.66 12.95
N ILE A 91 -1.05 -3.09 12.77
CA ILE A 91 -0.86 -1.88 11.97
C ILE A 91 -1.24 -2.13 10.49
N VAL A 92 -0.75 -3.23 9.90
CA VAL A 92 -1.05 -3.52 8.48
C VAL A 92 -2.53 -3.80 8.28
N PHE A 93 -3.15 -4.57 9.17
CA PHE A 93 -4.59 -4.82 9.10
C PHE A 93 -5.40 -3.52 9.26
N GLY A 94 -5.07 -2.69 10.26
CA GLY A 94 -5.72 -1.40 10.48
C GLY A 94 -5.54 -0.44 9.30
N LEU A 95 -4.34 -0.34 8.73
CA LEU A 95 -4.08 0.45 7.54
C LEU A 95 -4.84 -0.09 6.32
N SER A 96 -4.97 -1.40 6.18
CA SER A 96 -5.73 -2.02 5.08
C SER A 96 -7.21 -1.69 5.15
N VAL A 97 -7.81 -1.83 6.34
CA VAL A 97 -9.22 -1.46 6.55
C VAL A 97 -9.46 0.03 6.33
N LEU A 98 -8.58 0.88 6.89
CA LEU A 98 -8.67 2.33 6.70
C LEU A 98 -8.60 2.71 5.22
N SER A 99 -7.65 2.12 4.49
CA SER A 99 -7.46 2.36 3.06
C SER A 99 -8.67 1.93 2.23
N PHE A 100 -9.24 0.77 2.55
CA PHE A 100 -10.46 0.30 1.90
C PHE A 100 -11.63 1.26 2.11
N LEU A 101 -11.88 1.68 3.35
CA LEU A 101 -12.95 2.64 3.65
C LEU A 101 -12.75 3.99 2.96
N MET A 102 -11.50 4.49 2.92
CA MET A 102 -11.17 5.72 2.22
C MET A 102 -11.42 5.61 0.72
N LEU A 103 -11.02 4.48 0.11
CA LEU A 103 -11.21 4.23 -1.30
C LEU A 103 -12.70 4.17 -1.68
N GLU A 104 -13.52 3.48 -0.88
CA GLU A 104 -14.96 3.41 -1.08
C GLU A 104 -15.61 4.80 -1.03
N HIS A 105 -15.21 5.66 -0.08
CA HIS A 105 -15.71 7.03 -0.04
C HIS A 105 -15.25 7.89 -1.22
N LEU A 106 -14.06 7.63 -1.77
CA LEU A 106 -13.57 8.37 -2.94
C LEU A 106 -14.27 7.95 -4.24
N LYS A 107 -14.80 6.71 -4.31
CA LYS A 107 -15.56 6.19 -5.46
C LYS A 107 -16.98 6.74 -5.52
N GLU A 108 -17.53 7.28 -4.43
CA GLU A 108 -18.90 7.80 -4.40
C GLU A 108 -19.08 8.91 -5.44
N PRO A 109 -20.07 8.80 -6.36
CA PRO A 109 -20.35 9.82 -7.36
C PRO A 109 -20.96 11.06 -6.73
N GLU A 110 -20.75 12.22 -7.32
CA GLU A 110 -21.30 13.49 -6.83
C GLU A 110 -22.82 13.53 -6.92
N TYR A 111 -23.38 12.90 -7.96
CA TYR A 111 -24.83 12.85 -8.20
C TYR A 111 -25.28 11.40 -8.29
N ILE A 112 -26.45 11.12 -7.72
CA ILE A 112 -27.10 9.82 -7.75
C ILE A 112 -28.50 9.95 -8.34
N ASN A 113 -28.91 8.94 -9.11
CA ASN A 113 -30.26 8.83 -9.60
C ASN A 113 -31.14 8.24 -8.50
N GLN A 114 -32.12 8.99 -8.00
CA GLN A 114 -33.11 8.50 -7.05
C GLN A 114 -34.46 8.37 -7.74
N ASN A 115 -35.13 7.24 -7.48
CA ASN A 115 -36.53 7.08 -7.89
C ASN A 115 -37.41 7.84 -6.88
N VAL A 116 -37.93 8.98 -7.27
CA VAL A 116 -38.88 9.75 -6.50
C VAL A 116 -40.30 9.42 -7.00
N ILE A 117 -41.18 9.03 -6.08
CA ILE A 117 -42.59 8.80 -6.43
C ILE A 117 -43.27 10.17 -6.52
N SER A 118 -43.57 10.61 -7.72
CA SER A 118 -44.38 11.78 -8.00
C SER A 118 -45.82 11.34 -8.22
N ASP A 119 -46.78 12.28 -8.13
CA ASP A 119 -48.23 12.02 -8.35
C ASP A 119 -48.54 11.44 -9.74
N ASN A 120 -47.61 11.55 -10.67
CA ASN A 120 -47.68 11.01 -12.05
C ASN A 120 -46.89 9.71 -12.25
N GLY A 121 -46.38 9.07 -11.19
CA GLY A 121 -45.59 7.82 -11.25
C GLY A 121 -44.11 8.03 -10.84
N PRO A 122 -43.30 6.96 -10.88
CA PRO A 122 -41.89 7.03 -10.51
C PRO A 122 -41.12 7.88 -11.54
N VAL A 123 -40.47 8.95 -11.07
CA VAL A 123 -39.59 9.81 -11.86
C VAL A 123 -38.17 9.67 -11.34
N LEU A 124 -37.23 9.55 -12.29
CA LEU A 124 -35.79 9.57 -11.97
C LEU A 124 -35.34 11.01 -11.72
N GLU A 125 -35.04 11.34 -10.48
CA GLU A 125 -34.49 12.63 -10.12
C GLU A 125 -33.00 12.51 -9.81
N ILE A 126 -32.20 13.40 -10.39
CA ILE A 126 -30.77 13.50 -10.13
C ILE A 126 -30.59 14.36 -8.88
N THR A 127 -30.19 13.71 -7.77
CA THR A 127 -29.96 14.40 -6.50
C THR A 127 -28.48 14.35 -6.12
N LYS A 128 -28.06 15.36 -5.35
CA LYS A 128 -26.67 15.40 -4.85
C LYS A 128 -26.48 14.30 -3.80
N ASN A 129 -25.45 13.49 -3.98
CA ASN A 129 -25.12 12.39 -3.07
C ASN A 129 -24.63 12.95 -1.71
N PRO A 130 -25.34 12.69 -0.61
CA PRO A 130 -24.93 13.15 0.72
C PRO A 130 -23.61 12.51 1.21
N LYS A 131 -23.22 11.37 0.64
CA LYS A 131 -21.97 10.68 0.97
C LYS A 131 -20.76 11.19 0.20
N TYR A 132 -21.00 12.01 -0.84
CA TYR A 132 -19.90 12.56 -1.64
C TYR A 132 -19.04 13.52 -0.82
N LEU A 133 -17.73 13.24 -0.78
CA LEU A 133 -16.77 14.09 -0.09
C LEU A 133 -16.46 15.35 -0.89
N THR A 134 -16.56 16.52 -0.26
CA THR A 134 -16.29 17.82 -0.89
C THR A 134 -15.15 18.58 -0.22
N GLY A 135 -14.50 19.46 -0.97
CA GLY A 135 -13.52 20.42 -0.44
C GLY A 135 -12.28 19.79 0.20
N THR A 136 -11.89 20.32 1.35
CA THR A 136 -10.65 19.91 2.05
C THR A 136 -10.68 18.45 2.49
N LYS A 137 -11.83 17.91 2.88
CA LYS A 137 -11.95 16.49 3.28
C LYS A 137 -11.59 15.57 2.14
N ARG A 138 -12.09 15.82 0.92
CA ARG A 138 -11.76 15.01 -0.26
C ARG A 138 -10.28 15.04 -0.56
N LYS A 139 -9.64 16.22 -0.53
CA LYS A 139 -8.18 16.36 -0.75
C LYS A 139 -7.36 15.59 0.28
N VAL A 140 -7.75 15.61 1.56
CA VAL A 140 -7.05 14.82 2.60
C VAL A 140 -7.16 13.33 2.32
N TYR A 141 -8.35 12.84 1.93
CA TYR A 141 -8.54 11.44 1.58
C TYR A 141 -7.73 11.04 0.35
N GLU A 142 -7.71 11.87 -0.71
CA GLU A 142 -6.91 11.66 -1.92
C GLU A 142 -5.41 11.57 -1.60
N VAL A 143 -4.86 12.56 -0.89
CA VAL A 143 -3.43 12.59 -0.51
C VAL A 143 -3.07 11.41 0.38
N THR A 144 -3.90 11.08 1.37
CA THR A 144 -3.64 9.94 2.26
C THR A 144 -3.69 8.62 1.49
N ASN A 145 -4.68 8.48 0.59
CA ASN A 145 -4.82 7.30 -0.25
C ASN A 145 -3.66 7.13 -1.25
N ASP A 146 -3.05 8.22 -1.70
CA ASP A 146 -1.90 8.18 -2.60
C ASP A 146 -0.58 7.82 -1.90
N ILE A 147 -0.44 8.15 -0.62
CA ILE A 147 0.80 7.92 0.16
C ILE A 147 0.83 6.53 0.79
N LEU A 148 -0.31 5.98 1.20
CA LEU A 148 -0.37 4.72 1.94
C LEU A 148 -0.13 3.50 1.04
N PRO A 149 0.86 2.63 1.33
CA PRO A 149 1.09 1.40 0.55
C PRO A 149 -0.13 0.47 0.51
N SER A 150 -0.91 0.41 1.59
CA SER A 150 -2.15 -0.38 1.65
C SER A 150 -3.23 0.11 0.69
N SER A 151 -3.37 1.42 0.51
CA SER A 151 -4.29 2.01 -0.47
C SER A 151 -3.86 1.69 -1.89
N ILE A 152 -2.57 1.76 -2.15
CA ILE A 152 -2.00 1.43 -3.45
C ILE A 152 -2.23 -0.06 -3.78
N ALA A 153 -2.11 -0.96 -2.78
CA ALA A 153 -2.43 -2.37 -2.94
C ALA A 153 -3.91 -2.58 -3.36
N TRP A 154 -4.84 -1.90 -2.71
CA TRP A 154 -6.26 -1.94 -3.08
C TRP A 154 -6.51 -1.40 -4.48
N ARG A 155 -5.88 -0.28 -4.86
CA ARG A 155 -5.99 0.31 -6.21
C ARG A 155 -5.43 -0.59 -7.31
N ILE A 156 -4.34 -1.31 -7.04
CA ILE A 156 -3.79 -2.30 -7.98
C ILE A 156 -4.76 -3.48 -8.15
N SER A 157 -5.41 -3.90 -7.07
CA SER A 157 -6.41 -4.99 -7.10
C SER A 157 -7.69 -4.56 -7.83
N ASP A 158 -8.06 -3.30 -7.76
CA ASP A 158 -9.23 -2.74 -8.45
C ASP A 158 -8.78 -1.98 -9.70
N LEU A 159 -8.72 -2.69 -10.81
CA LEU A 159 -8.26 -2.17 -12.10
C LEU A 159 -9.12 -1.02 -12.66
N SER A 160 -10.32 -0.80 -12.10
CA SER A 160 -11.28 0.21 -12.57
C SER A 160 -11.00 1.62 -12.04
N VAL A 161 -10.20 1.77 -10.97
CA VAL A 161 -9.98 3.06 -10.29
C VAL A 161 -8.61 3.59 -10.63
N ILE A 162 -8.46 4.38 -11.75
CA ILE A 162 -7.09 4.68 -12.04
C ILE A 162 -6.76 5.94 -12.80
N ASP A 163 -6.25 6.88 -12.06
CA ASP A 163 -5.15 7.70 -12.49
C ASP A 163 -3.86 7.22 -11.78
N ARG A 164 -3.05 6.39 -12.47
CA ARG A 164 -1.87 5.71 -11.90
C ARG A 164 -0.57 6.50 -12.06
N ASN A 165 -0.62 7.73 -12.53
CA ASN A 165 0.59 8.39 -13.01
C ASN A 165 1.64 8.68 -11.92
N ASN A 166 1.23 8.81 -10.66
CA ASN A 166 2.12 9.22 -9.57
C ASN A 166 2.38 8.14 -8.50
N VAL A 167 1.78 6.96 -8.61
CA VAL A 167 1.85 5.90 -7.59
C VAL A 167 3.31 5.50 -7.29
N MET A 168 4.13 5.33 -8.32
CA MET A 168 5.54 4.94 -8.16
C MET A 168 6.33 5.97 -7.35
N TYR A 169 6.10 7.27 -7.58
CA TYR A 169 6.77 8.34 -6.83
C TYR A 169 6.41 8.31 -5.34
N TYR A 170 5.13 8.13 -5.02
CA TYR A 170 4.69 8.06 -3.63
C TYR A 170 5.27 6.85 -2.89
N MET A 171 5.36 5.67 -3.54
CA MET A 171 6.00 4.49 -2.96
C MET A 171 7.49 4.72 -2.68
N ILE A 172 8.22 5.35 -3.60
CA ILE A 172 9.63 5.67 -3.42
C ILE A 172 9.82 6.65 -2.26
N ILE A 173 9.01 7.72 -2.22
CA ILE A 173 9.06 8.72 -1.13
C ILE A 173 8.74 8.06 0.21
N PHE A 174 7.70 7.25 0.30
CA PHE A 174 7.33 6.51 1.51
C PHE A 174 8.47 5.61 2.00
N THR A 175 9.07 4.85 1.08
CA THR A 175 10.22 3.98 1.36
C THR A 175 11.40 4.77 1.92
N LEU A 176 11.74 5.90 1.31
CA LEU A 176 12.83 6.77 1.76
C LEU A 176 12.56 7.33 3.16
N ILE A 177 11.34 7.82 3.42
CA ILE A 177 10.95 8.35 4.73
C ILE A 177 11.08 7.27 5.80
N CYS A 178 10.53 6.06 5.58
CA CYS A 178 10.63 4.96 6.53
C CYS A 178 12.09 4.61 6.86
N ASN A 179 12.95 4.56 5.85
CA ASN A 179 14.36 4.21 6.04
C ASN A 179 15.15 5.33 6.75
N LEU A 180 14.90 6.59 6.44
CA LEU A 180 15.53 7.72 7.13
C LEU A 180 15.14 7.76 8.62
N ILE A 181 13.87 7.53 8.93
CA ILE A 181 13.39 7.44 10.31
C ILE A 181 14.03 6.24 11.01
N GLY A 182 14.07 5.06 10.38
CA GLY A 182 14.66 3.86 10.95
C GLY A 182 16.14 4.02 11.28
N ILE A 183 16.93 4.60 10.37
CA ILE A 183 18.34 4.92 10.59
C ILE A 183 18.51 5.91 11.75
N SER A 184 17.68 6.96 11.79
CA SER A 184 17.74 7.97 12.85
C SER A 184 17.46 7.36 14.23
N ILE A 185 16.45 6.51 14.34
CA ILE A 185 16.08 5.82 15.58
C ILE A 185 17.21 4.89 16.03
N LEU A 186 17.74 4.06 15.11
CA LEU A 186 18.82 3.14 15.45
C LEU A 186 20.08 3.87 15.91
N ASN A 187 20.39 5.03 15.33
CA ASN A 187 21.54 5.83 15.72
C ASN A 187 21.38 6.43 17.12
N LYS A 188 20.15 6.80 17.52
CA LYS A 188 19.84 7.37 18.86
C LYS A 188 19.66 6.29 19.94
N LYS A 189 19.30 5.07 19.56
CA LYS A 189 19.01 3.99 20.51
C LYS A 189 20.30 3.59 21.22
N GLN A 190 20.39 3.86 22.54
CA GLN A 190 21.43 3.28 23.36
C GLN A 190 21.17 1.78 23.47
N LEU A 191 22.06 0.97 22.93
CA LEU A 191 21.98 -0.47 23.07
C LEU A 191 22.49 -0.83 24.46
N ARG A 192 21.57 -1.16 25.34
CA ARG A 192 21.86 -1.83 26.61
C ARG A 192 22.13 -3.31 26.37
#